data_1dd32da2aa54b9f645ebe788468d371a
#
_entry.id   1dd32da2aa54b9f645ebe788468d371a
#
_cell.length_a   1.000
_cell.length_b   1.000
_cell.length_c   1.000
_cell.angle_alpha   90.00
_cell.angle_beta   90.00
_cell.angle_gamma   90.00
#
_symmetry.space_group_name_H-M   'P 1'
#
loop_
_entity.id
_entity.type
_entity.pdbx_description
1 polymer ?
#
loop_
_entity_poly.entity_id
_entity_poly.type
_entity_poly.pdbx_seq_one_letter_code
_entity_poly.pdbx_strand_id
1 'polypeptide(L)'
;DISVRVVDAYGEGAGLARLLLERGVTVEEVPFTGLGQACSTADVVIIDAEAAGPQSLVAPAGSYAAALCGVNGGKQTWAVIGHGRALPEQYFKVVEGRLTMENPLEADDEIVPMSAISRVVGPNGLVDSEHAVREDCVVAAELLRLGI
;
A
#
# COMPACT_ATOMS: atom_id res chain seq x y z
N ASP A 1 12.98 21.00 -0.46
CA ASP A 1 13.75 19.76 -0.67
C ASP A 1 12.92 18.60 -0.12
N ILE A 2 12.83 17.52 -0.89
CA ILE A 2 12.16 16.28 -0.48
C ILE A 2 13.24 15.28 -0.08
N SER A 3 13.11 14.64 1.08
CA SER A 3 13.90 13.48 1.47
C SER A 3 12.98 12.28 1.67
N VAL A 4 13.44 11.11 1.25
CA VAL A 4 12.67 9.86 1.32
C VAL A 4 13.41 8.88 2.20
N ARG A 5 12.71 8.26 3.13
CA ARG A 5 13.16 7.09 3.86
C ARG A 5 12.52 5.86 3.27
N VAL A 6 13.34 4.95 2.81
CA VAL A 6 12.89 3.65 2.28
C VAL A 6 13.08 2.62 3.38
N VAL A 7 11.98 2.12 3.92
CA VAL A 7 12.02 1.04 4.91
C VAL A 7 11.98 -0.28 4.16
N ASP A 8 13.03 -1.06 4.34
CA ASP A 8 13.18 -2.34 3.65
C ASP A 8 12.88 -3.51 4.58
N ALA A 9 11.86 -4.30 4.21
CA ALA A 9 11.48 -5.50 4.95
C ALA A 9 12.11 -6.77 4.37
N TYR A 10 12.24 -6.86 3.03
CA TYR A 10 12.58 -8.11 2.31
C TYR A 10 13.70 -7.96 1.27
N GLY A 11 14.44 -6.84 1.27
CA GLY A 11 15.53 -6.58 0.31
C GLY A 11 15.09 -5.91 -0.99
N GLU A 12 13.82 -5.55 -1.14
CA GLU A 12 13.30 -4.88 -2.34
C GLU A 12 13.49 -3.36 -2.30
N GLY A 13 13.60 -2.80 -1.12
CA GLY A 13 13.74 -1.36 -0.90
C GLY A 13 14.96 -0.75 -1.56
N ALA A 14 16.07 -1.49 -1.63
CA ALA A 14 17.30 -1.03 -2.27
C ALA A 14 17.13 -0.65 -3.75
N GLY A 15 16.24 -1.35 -4.48
CA GLY A 15 15.88 -1.03 -5.87
C GLY A 15 15.21 0.34 -5.98
N LEU A 16 14.23 0.60 -5.14
CA LEU A 16 13.53 1.88 -5.08
C LEU A 16 14.48 3.01 -4.64
N ALA A 17 15.27 2.78 -3.60
CA ALA A 17 16.24 3.75 -3.10
C ALA A 17 17.21 4.21 -4.20
N ARG A 18 17.76 3.26 -4.96
CA ARG A 18 18.64 3.55 -6.09
C ARG A 18 17.93 4.40 -7.17
N LEU A 19 16.71 4.02 -7.57
CA LEU A 19 15.96 4.76 -8.59
C LEU A 19 15.65 6.19 -8.15
N LEU A 20 15.38 6.42 -6.89
CA LEU A 20 15.14 7.75 -6.34
C LEU A 20 16.43 8.59 -6.32
N LEU A 21 17.56 7.98 -5.91
CA LEU A 21 18.87 8.63 -5.93
C LEU A 21 19.29 9.03 -7.35
N GLU A 22 19.07 8.17 -8.35
CA GLU A 22 19.31 8.47 -9.77
C GLU A 22 18.51 9.68 -10.28
N ARG A 23 17.36 9.97 -9.63
CA ARG A 23 16.52 11.14 -9.90
C ARG A 23 16.85 12.37 -9.06
N GLY A 24 17.92 12.31 -8.27
CA GLY A 24 18.38 13.42 -7.45
C GLY A 24 17.58 13.61 -6.14
N VAL A 25 16.81 12.62 -5.72
CA VAL A 25 16.12 12.65 -4.43
C VAL A 25 17.08 12.23 -3.33
N THR A 26 17.04 12.93 -2.20
CA THR A 26 17.79 12.51 -1.00
C THR A 26 17.09 11.29 -0.40
N VAL A 27 17.81 10.18 -0.26
CA VAL A 27 17.27 8.90 0.23
C VAL A 27 18.07 8.38 1.41
N GLU A 28 17.38 7.88 2.40
CA GLU A 28 17.90 7.13 3.54
C GLU A 28 17.28 5.74 3.55
N GLU A 29 18.08 4.69 3.48
CA GLU A 29 17.63 3.31 3.65
C GLU A 29 17.53 2.99 5.14
N VAL A 30 16.37 2.52 5.58
CA VAL A 30 16.06 2.23 6.98
C VAL A 30 15.76 0.74 7.11
N PRO A 31 16.43 0.02 8.03
CA PRO A 31 16.08 -1.38 8.27
C PRO A 31 14.67 -1.47 8.87
N PHE A 32 13.99 -2.60 8.68
CA PHE A 32 12.63 -2.82 9.17
C PHE A 32 12.45 -2.52 10.67
N THR A 33 13.47 -2.78 11.47
CA THR A 33 13.49 -2.45 12.90
C THR A 33 13.38 -0.96 13.20
N GLY A 34 13.67 -0.10 12.22
CA GLY A 34 13.54 1.36 12.30
C GLY A 34 12.18 1.90 11.86
N LEU A 35 11.23 1.03 11.44
CA LEU A 35 9.93 1.42 10.89
C LEU A 35 9.19 2.44 11.74
N GLY A 36 9.04 2.16 13.03
CA GLY A 36 8.29 3.04 13.94
C GLY A 36 8.87 4.44 14.00
N GLN A 37 10.21 4.56 14.12
CA GLN A 37 10.90 5.85 14.15
C GLN A 37 10.82 6.57 12.80
N ALA A 38 10.97 5.85 11.70
CA ALA A 38 10.86 6.40 10.35
C ALA A 38 9.47 7.02 10.13
N CYS A 39 8.40 6.29 10.46
CA CYS A 39 7.02 6.76 10.30
C CYS A 39 6.68 7.92 11.24
N SER A 40 7.08 7.85 12.52
CA SER A 40 6.74 8.89 13.50
C SER A 40 7.39 10.25 13.21
N THR A 41 8.51 10.26 12.50
CA THR A 41 9.27 11.48 12.14
C THR A 41 9.10 11.91 10.69
N ALA A 42 8.33 11.17 9.88
CA ALA A 42 7.97 11.55 8.52
C ALA A 42 6.83 12.57 8.50
N ASP A 43 6.69 13.33 7.43
CA ASP A 43 5.54 14.18 7.18
C ASP A 43 4.38 13.38 6.54
N VAL A 44 4.73 12.39 5.72
CA VAL A 44 3.79 11.49 5.04
C VAL A 44 4.37 10.08 5.06
N VAL A 45 3.52 9.09 5.35
CA VAL A 45 3.81 7.67 5.18
C VAL A 45 3.21 7.23 3.86
N ILE A 46 3.99 6.54 3.02
CA ILE A 46 3.53 6.04 1.72
C ILE A 46 3.61 4.50 1.72
N ILE A 47 2.54 3.87 1.30
CA ILE A 47 2.40 2.42 1.19
C ILE A 47 2.10 2.06 -0.26
N ASP A 48 2.79 1.09 -0.84
CA ASP A 48 2.43 0.51 -2.14
C ASP A 48 1.38 -0.58 -1.95
N ALA A 49 0.28 -0.49 -2.68
CA ALA A 49 -0.78 -1.50 -2.63
C ALA A 49 -0.65 -2.47 -3.80
N GLU A 50 -0.55 -3.75 -3.52
CA GLU A 50 -0.57 -4.82 -4.52
C GLU A 50 -1.98 -5.02 -5.13
N ALA A 51 -3.00 -4.88 -4.29
CA ALA A 51 -4.40 -4.86 -4.70
C ALA A 51 -5.21 -3.98 -3.76
N ALA A 52 -6.30 -3.41 -4.23
CA ALA A 52 -7.20 -2.61 -3.41
C ALA A 52 -8.66 -2.96 -3.66
N GLY A 53 -9.41 -3.08 -2.59
CA GLY A 53 -10.85 -3.21 -2.55
C GLY A 53 -11.51 -2.00 -1.88
N PRO A 54 -12.84 -2.02 -1.73
CA PRO A 54 -13.58 -0.89 -1.17
C PRO A 54 -13.25 -0.57 0.30
N GLN A 55 -12.84 -1.56 1.09
CA GLN A 55 -12.68 -1.44 2.53
C GLN A 55 -11.26 -1.72 3.03
N SER A 56 -10.44 -2.34 2.22
CA SER A 56 -9.08 -2.74 2.55
C SER A 56 -8.21 -2.83 1.30
N LEU A 57 -6.91 -2.90 1.53
CA LEU A 57 -5.92 -3.15 0.49
C LEU A 57 -4.99 -4.28 0.93
N VAL A 58 -4.37 -4.91 -0.05
CA VAL A 58 -3.26 -5.85 0.14
C VAL A 58 -1.97 -5.08 -0.07
N ALA A 59 -1.06 -5.20 0.86
CA ALA A 59 0.24 -4.54 0.81
C ALA A 59 1.31 -5.42 1.46
N PRO A 60 2.59 -5.20 1.18
CA PRO A 60 3.68 -5.93 1.81
C PRO A 60 3.60 -5.90 3.33
N ALA A 61 3.95 -7.01 3.96
CA ALA A 61 3.92 -7.15 5.42
C ALA A 61 4.75 -6.05 6.11
N GLY A 62 4.19 -5.46 7.17
CA GLY A 62 4.71 -4.26 7.83
C GLY A 62 4.02 -2.96 7.40
N SER A 63 3.27 -2.96 6.30
CA SER A 63 2.53 -1.80 5.80
C SER A 63 1.43 -1.36 6.78
N TYR A 64 0.75 -2.31 7.41
CA TYR A 64 -0.27 -1.98 8.42
C TYR A 64 0.35 -1.34 9.66
N ALA A 65 1.49 -1.85 10.12
CA ALA A 65 2.22 -1.24 11.21
C ALA A 65 2.68 0.19 10.85
N ALA A 66 3.18 0.40 9.62
CA ALA A 66 3.53 1.71 9.11
C ALA A 66 2.33 2.67 9.09
N ALA A 67 1.18 2.20 8.58
CA ALA A 67 -0.06 2.98 8.54
C ALA A 67 -0.51 3.39 9.95
N LEU A 68 -0.52 2.47 10.90
CA LEU A 68 -0.91 2.74 12.29
C LEU A 68 0.06 3.72 12.96
N CYS A 69 1.36 3.59 12.73
CA CYS A 69 2.35 4.55 13.23
C CYS A 69 2.11 5.95 12.66
N GLY A 70 1.79 6.04 11.36
CA GLY A 70 1.44 7.30 10.71
C GLY A 70 0.20 7.93 11.31
N VAL A 71 -0.91 7.19 11.37
CA VAL A 71 -2.18 7.66 11.93
C VAL A 71 -2.03 8.08 13.40
N ASN A 72 -1.39 7.24 14.21
CA ASN A 72 -1.20 7.53 15.63
C ASN A 72 -0.27 8.74 15.87
N GLY A 73 0.67 8.98 14.97
CA GLY A 73 1.53 10.16 14.95
C GLY A 73 0.87 11.42 14.35
N GLY A 74 -0.40 11.37 13.98
CA GLY A 74 -1.10 12.49 13.32
C GLY A 74 -0.57 12.80 11.92
N LYS A 75 0.05 11.81 11.26
CA LYS A 75 0.61 11.94 9.91
C LYS A 75 -0.39 11.45 8.86
N GLN A 76 -0.25 11.98 7.66
CA GLN A 76 -0.99 11.44 6.53
C GLN A 76 -0.38 10.11 6.11
N THR A 77 -1.23 9.13 5.84
CA THR A 77 -0.84 7.85 5.25
C THR A 77 -1.47 7.76 3.87
N TRP A 78 -0.64 7.63 2.85
CA TRP A 78 -1.07 7.53 1.47
C TRP A 78 -0.83 6.11 0.95
N ALA A 79 -1.81 5.57 0.23
CA ALA A 79 -1.65 4.32 -0.50
C ALA A 79 -1.47 4.61 -1.99
N VAL A 80 -0.46 4.04 -2.60
CA VAL A 80 -0.27 4.07 -4.06
C VAL A 80 -0.98 2.86 -4.65
N ILE A 81 -1.98 3.10 -5.49
CA ILE A 81 -2.74 2.06 -6.18
C ILE A 81 -2.52 2.24 -7.68
N GLY A 82 -1.65 1.40 -8.24
CA GLY A 82 -1.32 1.42 -9.67
C GLY A 82 -2.47 0.98 -10.57
N HIS A 83 -2.29 1.14 -11.88
CA HIS A 83 -3.25 0.67 -12.88
C HIS A 83 -3.57 -0.83 -12.70
N GLY A 84 -4.86 -1.17 -12.71
CA GLY A 84 -5.35 -2.53 -12.62
C GLY A 84 -5.28 -3.15 -11.22
N ARG A 85 -4.80 -2.42 -10.21
CA ARG A 85 -4.74 -2.90 -8.83
C ARG A 85 -6.01 -2.61 -8.02
N ALA A 86 -6.85 -1.65 -8.43
CA ALA A 86 -8.18 -1.47 -7.87
C ALA A 86 -9.12 -2.54 -8.43
N LEU A 87 -9.57 -3.46 -7.58
CA LEU A 87 -10.36 -4.61 -7.99
C LEU A 87 -11.84 -4.42 -7.62
N PRO A 88 -12.78 -4.89 -8.48
CA PRO A 88 -14.15 -5.06 -8.07
C PRO A 88 -14.25 -5.89 -6.80
N GLU A 89 -15.20 -5.55 -5.92
CA GLU A 89 -15.33 -6.16 -4.58
C GLU A 89 -15.29 -7.69 -4.60
N GLN A 90 -15.97 -8.31 -5.55
CA GLN A 90 -16.02 -9.77 -5.67
C GLN A 90 -14.66 -10.41 -5.94
N TYR A 91 -13.79 -9.76 -6.72
CA TYR A 91 -12.43 -10.26 -6.97
C TYR A 91 -11.50 -9.97 -5.82
N PHE A 92 -11.64 -8.80 -5.21
CA PHE A 92 -10.86 -8.48 -4.04
C PHE A 92 -11.12 -9.47 -2.89
N LYS A 93 -12.37 -9.87 -2.67
CA LYS A 93 -12.72 -10.90 -1.68
C LYS A 93 -12.05 -12.25 -1.93
N VAL A 94 -11.80 -12.62 -3.20
CA VAL A 94 -11.05 -13.84 -3.51
C VAL A 94 -9.59 -13.72 -3.12
N VAL A 95 -8.97 -12.56 -3.41
CA VAL A 95 -7.58 -12.28 -3.01
C VAL A 95 -7.46 -12.27 -1.49
N GLU A 96 -8.32 -11.53 -0.82
CA GLU A 96 -8.40 -11.43 0.64
C GLU A 96 -8.58 -12.82 1.28
N GLY A 97 -9.51 -13.63 0.73
CA GLY A 97 -9.76 -14.98 1.19
C GLY A 97 -8.54 -15.91 1.08
N ARG A 98 -7.72 -15.76 0.04
CA ARG A 98 -6.48 -16.53 -0.09
C ARG A 98 -5.46 -16.15 0.97
N LEU A 99 -5.25 -14.87 1.22
CA LEU A 99 -4.33 -14.39 2.25
C LEU A 99 -4.74 -14.85 3.66
N THR A 100 -6.04 -14.90 3.95
CA THR A 100 -6.52 -15.38 5.26
C THR A 100 -6.37 -16.88 5.45
N MET A 101 -6.11 -17.64 4.38
CA MET A 101 -5.81 -19.10 4.48
C MET A 101 -4.33 -19.38 4.75
N GLU A 102 -3.46 -18.41 4.55
CA GLU A 102 -2.03 -18.50 4.84
C GLU A 102 -1.77 -18.23 6.33
N ASN A 103 -0.58 -18.63 6.81
CA ASN A 103 -0.16 -18.22 8.14
C ASN A 103 0.16 -16.72 8.13
N PRO A 104 -0.64 -15.85 8.75
CA PRO A 104 -0.45 -14.40 8.64
C PRO A 104 0.86 -13.90 9.26
N LEU A 105 1.55 -14.74 10.07
CA LEU A 105 2.85 -14.40 10.65
C LEU A 105 4.03 -14.70 9.72
N GLU A 106 3.78 -15.43 8.64
CA GLU A 106 4.79 -15.85 7.66
C GLU A 106 4.46 -15.34 6.25
N ALA A 107 3.32 -14.66 6.09
CA ALA A 107 2.90 -14.12 4.80
C ALA A 107 3.75 -12.90 4.42
N ASP A 108 4.10 -12.80 3.15
CA ASP A 108 4.83 -11.65 2.58
C ASP A 108 3.91 -10.42 2.43
N ASP A 109 2.61 -10.65 2.34
CA ASP A 109 1.57 -9.63 2.21
C ASP A 109 0.61 -9.65 3.40
N GLU A 110 -0.04 -8.52 3.63
CA GLU A 110 -1.04 -8.38 4.68
C GLU A 110 -2.23 -7.50 4.24
N ILE A 111 -3.32 -7.61 4.96
CA ILE A 111 -4.50 -6.78 4.75
C ILE A 111 -4.37 -5.49 5.57
N VAL A 112 -4.44 -4.36 4.89
CA VAL A 112 -4.45 -3.03 5.51
C VAL A 112 -5.84 -2.43 5.36
N PRO A 113 -6.54 -2.11 6.47
CA PRO A 113 -7.85 -1.46 6.40
C PRO A 113 -7.77 -0.09 5.75
N MET A 114 -8.73 0.24 4.87
CA MET A 114 -8.79 1.56 4.23
C MET A 114 -8.96 2.70 5.24
N SER A 115 -9.50 2.43 6.42
CA SER A 115 -9.59 3.39 7.54
C SER A 115 -8.24 3.85 8.09
N ALA A 116 -7.16 3.10 7.83
CA ALA A 116 -5.79 3.51 8.18
C ALA A 116 -5.11 4.35 7.08
N ILE A 117 -5.79 4.58 5.95
CA ILE A 117 -5.31 5.34 4.80
C ILE A 117 -6.06 6.66 4.73
N SER A 118 -5.36 7.78 4.70
CA SER A 118 -5.96 9.10 4.57
C SER A 118 -6.18 9.49 3.11
N ARG A 119 -5.29 9.07 2.21
CA ARG A 119 -5.39 9.39 0.78
C ARG A 119 -4.89 8.24 -0.09
N VAL A 120 -5.39 8.22 -1.32
CA VAL A 120 -4.95 7.28 -2.35
C VAL A 120 -4.35 8.03 -3.52
N VAL A 121 -3.20 7.57 -3.98
CA VAL A 121 -2.54 7.99 -5.21
C VAL A 121 -2.85 6.94 -6.27
N GLY A 122 -3.75 7.26 -7.17
CA GLY A 122 -4.14 6.41 -8.30
C GLY A 122 -3.67 6.99 -9.64
N PRO A 123 -4.06 6.34 -10.74
CA PRO A 123 -3.73 6.81 -12.10
C PRO A 123 -4.23 8.22 -12.40
N ASN A 124 -5.31 8.64 -11.75
CA ASN A 124 -5.92 9.96 -11.92
C ASN A 124 -5.43 11.00 -10.89
N GLY A 125 -4.43 10.66 -10.10
CA GLY A 125 -3.81 11.53 -9.11
C GLY A 125 -4.21 11.22 -7.67
N LEU A 126 -4.09 12.20 -6.79
CA LEU A 126 -4.34 12.09 -5.37
C LEU A 126 -5.82 12.34 -5.06
N VAL A 127 -6.46 11.40 -4.41
CA VAL A 127 -7.86 11.47 -3.98
C VAL A 127 -8.01 11.06 -2.51
N ASP A 128 -9.10 11.49 -1.87
CA ASP A 128 -9.41 11.02 -0.53
C ASP A 128 -9.77 9.52 -0.53
N SER A 129 -9.35 8.79 0.50
CA SER A 129 -9.51 7.33 0.56
C SER A 129 -10.97 6.87 0.44
N GLU A 130 -11.93 7.67 0.90
CA GLU A 130 -13.36 7.39 0.78
C GLU A 130 -13.87 7.36 -0.67
N HIS A 131 -13.15 7.97 -1.60
CA HIS A 131 -13.52 8.09 -3.01
C HIS A 131 -12.69 7.21 -3.95
N ALA A 132 -11.59 6.65 -3.45
CA ALA A 132 -10.51 6.10 -4.27
C ALA A 132 -10.83 4.78 -4.97
N VAL A 133 -11.78 4.00 -4.45
CA VAL A 133 -12.00 2.61 -4.91
C VAL A 133 -13.25 2.48 -5.80
N ARG A 134 -13.69 3.58 -6.39
CA ARG A 134 -14.80 3.58 -7.36
C ARG A 134 -14.35 3.48 -8.82
N GLU A 135 -13.05 3.37 -9.05
CA GLU A 135 -12.58 3.18 -10.42
C GLU A 135 -12.91 1.76 -10.88
N ASP A 136 -13.67 1.69 -11.97
CA ASP A 136 -13.97 0.45 -12.64
C ASP A 136 -12.66 -0.18 -13.14
N CYS A 137 -12.23 -1.23 -12.48
CA CYS A 137 -11.24 -2.11 -13.07
C CYS A 137 -11.84 -2.61 -14.39
N VAL A 138 -11.19 -2.31 -15.50
CA VAL A 138 -11.59 -2.79 -16.83
C VAL A 138 -11.31 -4.27 -16.91
N VAL A 139 -12.19 -5.05 -16.30
CA VAL A 139 -12.17 -6.52 -16.40
C VAL A 139 -13.16 -6.92 -17.49
N ALA A 140 -12.76 -7.84 -18.35
CA ALA A 140 -13.65 -8.40 -19.37
C ALA A 140 -14.93 -8.92 -18.69
N ALA A 141 -16.09 -8.52 -19.21
CA ALA A 141 -17.39 -8.87 -18.62
C ALA A 141 -17.61 -10.38 -18.49
N GLU A 142 -16.93 -11.17 -19.30
CA GLU A 142 -16.94 -12.63 -19.27
C GLU A 142 -16.29 -13.18 -17.99
N LEU A 143 -15.22 -12.55 -17.52
CA LEU A 143 -14.54 -12.94 -16.28
C LEU A 143 -15.38 -12.60 -15.04
N LEU A 144 -16.23 -11.57 -15.13
CA LEU A 144 -17.18 -11.21 -14.07
C LEU A 144 -18.32 -12.23 -13.90
N ARG A 145 -18.54 -13.11 -14.90
CA ARG A 145 -19.62 -14.11 -14.89
C ARG A 145 -19.15 -15.49 -14.45
N LEU A 146 -17.86 -15.71 -14.37
CA LEU A 146 -17.31 -16.95 -13.81
C LEU A 146 -17.54 -16.86 -12.28
N GLY A 147 -18.62 -17.49 -11.83
CA GLY A 147 -18.87 -17.67 -10.40
C GLY A 147 -17.67 -18.40 -9.78
N ILE A 148 -16.89 -17.69 -9.03
CA ILE A 148 -15.79 -18.21 -8.24
C ILE A 148 -16.31 -18.50 -6.84
#